data_51454b9a7900e153979ea345436636ca
#
_entry.id   51454b9a7900e153979ea345436636ca
#
_cell.length_a   1.000
_cell.length_b   1.000
_cell.length_c   1.000
_cell.angle_alpha   90.00
_cell.angle_beta   90.00
_cell.angle_gamma   90.00
#
_symmetry.space_group_name_H-M   'P 1'
#
loop_
_entity.id
_entity.type
_entity.pdbx_description
1 polymer ?
#
loop_
_entity_poly.entity_id
_entity_poly.type
_entity_poly.pdbx_seq_one_letter_code
_entity_poly.pdbx_strand_id
1 'polypeptide(L)'
;MYKVFFKRKPLILTTSKKIIRDSEXLIDSKSSNYNILISALKSKKNKSVLYFNSDPSXLXKHFEKCFSIVEAAGGMVVNENNEYLMIFRNDKWDLPKGHLKKNELNLEGASRELTEETGVKNLSPILILPSTYHFIKKNKIYKLKKTRWFLFHSSXKGELIPQSSEGIVKAEWKTKKEIKNCMTKMYPNIKELFDIHFNQSLTDXGTRXV
;
A
#
# COMPACT_ATOMS: atom_id res chain seq x y z
N MET A 1 -2.53 -11.76 -8.48
CA MET A 1 -1.13 -11.86 -7.94
C MET A 1 -0.83 -10.56 -7.19
N TYR A 2 -0.34 -10.65 -5.96
CA TYR A 2 -0.08 -9.49 -5.10
C TYR A 2 1.30 -9.68 -4.43
N LYS A 3 2.10 -8.61 -4.35
CA LYS A 3 3.45 -8.66 -3.78
C LYS A 3 3.51 -7.90 -2.44
N VAL A 4 4.13 -8.54 -1.45
CA VAL A 4 4.48 -7.92 -0.17
C VAL A 4 6.00 -8.06 -0.03
N PHE A 5 6.67 -6.98 0.36
CA PHE A 5 8.13 -7.01 0.48
C PHE A 5 8.58 -7.20 1.93
N PHE A 6 9.36 -8.25 2.16
CA PHE A 6 10.09 -8.48 3.40
C PHE A 6 11.51 -7.97 3.18
N LYS A 7 11.81 -6.78 3.68
CA LYS A 7 13.01 -6.03 3.27
C LYS A 7 12.98 -5.86 1.74
N ARG A 8 13.88 -6.51 0.99
CA ARG A 8 13.91 -6.47 -0.48
C ARG A 8 13.37 -7.75 -1.13
N LYS A 9 13.06 -8.77 -0.32
CA LYS A 9 12.60 -10.06 -0.83
C LYS A 9 11.09 -10.02 -1.09
N PRO A 10 10.63 -10.35 -2.29
CA PRO A 10 9.19 -10.41 -2.57
C PRO A 10 8.57 -11.68 -2.00
N LEU A 11 7.47 -11.51 -1.29
CA LEU A 11 6.50 -12.53 -0.96
C LEU A 11 5.34 -12.34 -1.92
N ILE A 12 5.10 -13.33 -2.77
CA ILE A 12 4.12 -13.24 -3.85
C ILE A 12 2.91 -14.08 -3.49
N LEU A 13 1.79 -13.43 -3.21
CA LEU A 13 0.50 -14.08 -2.98
C LEU A 13 -0.11 -14.40 -4.35
N THR A 14 -0.39 -15.68 -4.61
CA THR A 14 -0.80 -16.11 -5.94
C THR A 14 -1.81 -17.27 -5.89
N THR A 15 -2.70 -17.30 -6.87
CA THR A 15 -3.63 -18.42 -7.08
C THR A 15 -3.11 -19.41 -8.12
N SER A 16 -1.91 -19.18 -8.66
CA SER A 16 -1.30 -20.03 -9.69
C SER A 16 0.05 -20.57 -9.23
N LYS A 17 0.28 -21.84 -9.45
CA LYS A 17 1.58 -22.52 -9.23
C LYS A 17 2.47 -22.47 -10.47
N LYS A 18 2.02 -21.82 -11.54
CA LYS A 18 2.80 -21.75 -12.80
C LYS A 18 4.09 -20.98 -12.56
N ILE A 19 5.19 -21.59 -12.85
CA ILE A 19 6.55 -21.05 -12.81
C ILE A 19 7.10 -20.95 -11.38
N ILE A 20 7.55 -22.07 -10.84
CA ILE A 20 8.45 -22.12 -9.69
C ILE A 20 9.87 -22.12 -10.27
N ARG A 21 10.64 -21.09 -9.93
CA ARG A 21 12.06 -21.01 -10.28
C ARG A 21 12.87 -21.65 -9.15
N ASP A 22 14.07 -22.15 -9.46
CA ASP A 22 14.93 -22.87 -8.52
C ASP A 22 15.25 -22.13 -7.21
N SER A 23 15.05 -20.84 -7.17
CA SER A 23 15.34 -20.01 -5.98
C SER A 23 14.08 -19.49 -5.29
N GLU A 24 12.94 -20.16 -5.51
CA GLU A 24 11.65 -19.76 -4.93
C GLU A 24 11.09 -20.83 -3.98
N UNK A 25 10.52 -20.43 -2.89
CA UNK A 25 10.00 -21.24 -2.04
C UNK A 25 8.63 -21.15 -2.17
N LEU A 26 8.01 -22.24 -2.42
CA LEU A 26 6.55 -22.33 -2.47
C LEU A 26 5.98 -22.75 -1.12
N ILE A 27 5.02 -22.00 -0.63
CA ILE A 27 4.29 -22.28 0.62
C ILE A 27 2.80 -22.35 0.32
N ASP A 28 2.20 -23.49 0.62
CA ASP A 28 0.73 -23.63 0.57
C ASP A 28 0.14 -22.93 1.80
N SER A 29 -0.82 -22.05 1.58
CA SER A 29 -1.42 -21.24 2.64
C SER A 29 -2.13 -22.09 3.70
N LYS A 30 -2.64 -23.26 3.33
CA LYS A 30 -3.37 -24.16 4.24
C LYS A 30 -2.46 -24.74 5.33
N SER A 31 -1.17 -24.92 5.01
CA SER A 31 -0.15 -25.47 5.94
C SER A 31 0.78 -24.39 6.50
N SER A 32 0.46 -23.13 6.31
CA SER A 32 1.33 -22.01 6.70
C SER A 32 1.05 -21.50 8.11
N ASN A 33 2.08 -20.93 8.71
CA ASN A 33 1.99 -20.17 9.95
C ASN A 33 3.14 -19.14 9.98
N TYR A 34 3.15 -18.31 11.01
CA TYR A 34 4.17 -17.27 11.21
C TYR A 34 5.59 -17.81 11.06
N ASN A 35 5.92 -18.92 11.75
CA ASN A 35 7.29 -19.44 11.80
C ASN A 35 7.74 -19.95 10.42
N ILE A 36 6.88 -20.66 9.72
CA ILE A 36 7.14 -21.17 8.36
C ILE A 36 7.42 -19.99 7.42
N LEU A 37 6.54 -18.98 7.42
CA LEU A 37 6.70 -17.81 6.54
C LEU A 37 7.96 -17.00 6.84
N ILE A 38 8.19 -16.69 8.12
CA ILE A 38 9.36 -15.88 8.50
C ILE A 38 10.67 -16.65 8.24
N SER A 39 10.70 -17.97 8.48
CA SER A 39 11.87 -18.80 8.15
C SER A 39 12.18 -18.78 6.65
N ALA A 40 11.16 -18.96 5.82
CA ALA A 40 11.31 -18.92 4.36
C ALA A 40 11.78 -17.54 3.88
N LEU A 41 11.23 -16.46 4.45
CA LEU A 41 11.58 -15.08 4.10
C LEU A 41 13.00 -14.70 4.55
N LYS A 42 13.46 -15.24 5.67
CA LYS A 42 14.83 -15.00 6.18
C LYS A 42 15.88 -15.83 5.45
N SER A 43 15.53 -17.00 4.91
CA SER A 43 16.46 -17.91 4.25
C SER A 43 17.15 -17.21 3.07
N LYS A 44 18.47 -17.22 3.05
CA LYS A 44 19.28 -16.66 1.96
C LYS A 44 19.14 -17.46 0.67
N LYS A 45 18.74 -18.71 0.75
CA LYS A 45 18.52 -19.59 -0.41
C LYS A 45 17.34 -19.13 -1.26
N ASN A 46 16.32 -18.54 -0.66
CA ASN A 46 15.12 -18.10 -1.33
C ASN A 46 15.27 -16.65 -1.82
N LYS A 47 15.23 -16.42 -3.12
CA LYS A 47 15.19 -15.06 -3.71
C LYS A 47 13.79 -14.46 -3.62
N SER A 48 12.78 -15.33 -3.64
CA SER A 48 11.37 -14.96 -3.46
C SER A 48 10.64 -16.10 -2.74
N VAL A 49 9.46 -15.80 -2.21
CA VAL A 49 8.58 -16.79 -1.60
C VAL A 49 7.22 -16.67 -2.29
N LEU A 50 6.71 -17.77 -2.82
CA LEU A 50 5.37 -17.86 -3.37
C LEU A 50 4.44 -18.41 -2.30
N TYR A 51 3.42 -17.65 -1.97
CA TYR A 51 2.38 -18.02 -1.00
C TYR A 51 1.12 -18.31 -1.80
N PHE A 52 0.74 -19.59 -1.84
CA PHE A 52 -0.26 -20.11 -2.77
C PHE A 52 -1.54 -20.53 -2.08
N ASN A 53 -2.65 -20.20 -2.72
CA ASN A 53 -3.97 -20.82 -2.49
C ASN A 53 -4.75 -20.73 -3.80
N SER A 54 -5.44 -21.78 -4.17
CA SER A 54 -6.27 -21.80 -5.39
C SER A 54 -7.48 -20.86 -5.26
N ASP A 55 -7.93 -20.58 -4.04
CA ASP A 55 -9.02 -19.66 -3.75
C ASP A 55 -8.47 -18.28 -3.38
N PRO A 56 -8.76 -17.23 -4.16
CA PRO A 56 -8.30 -15.87 -3.87
C PRO A 56 -8.77 -15.34 -2.50
N SER A 57 -9.96 -15.69 -2.07
CA SER A 57 -10.49 -15.28 -0.77
C SER A 57 -9.75 -15.93 0.41
N UNK A 58 -9.30 -16.90 0.23
CA UNK A 58 -8.60 -17.58 1.10
C UNK A 58 -7.26 -17.15 1.22
N LEU A 59 -6.83 -16.97 0.16
CA LEU A 59 -5.42 -16.53 0.12
C LEU A 59 -5.15 -15.35 1.08
N UNK A 60 -5.81 -14.49 1.06
CA UNK A 60 -5.64 -13.39 1.85
C UNK A 60 -5.85 -13.66 3.26
N LYS A 61 -7.00 -14.36 3.50
CA LYS A 61 -7.43 -14.73 4.86
C LYS A 61 -6.38 -15.55 5.61
N HIS A 62 -5.83 -16.56 4.97
CA HIS A 62 -4.78 -17.38 5.58
C HIS A 62 -3.51 -16.56 5.82
N PHE A 63 -3.15 -15.72 4.87
CA PHE A 63 -1.96 -14.85 5.00
C PHE A 63 -2.08 -13.94 6.23
N GLU A 64 -3.20 -13.25 6.36
CA GLU A 64 -3.43 -12.35 7.50
C GLU A 64 -3.39 -13.09 8.84
N LYS A 65 -3.92 -14.31 8.90
CA LYS A 65 -3.90 -15.13 10.12
C LYS A 65 -2.49 -15.48 10.60
N CYS A 66 -1.50 -15.44 9.74
CA CYS A 66 -0.11 -15.74 10.11
C CYS A 66 0.54 -14.61 10.95
N PHE A 67 -0.07 -13.43 11.03
CA PHE A 67 0.54 -12.25 11.65
C PHE A 67 -0.43 -11.49 12.55
N SER A 68 0.11 -10.81 13.55
CA SER A 68 -0.63 -9.74 14.22
C SER A 68 -0.75 -8.57 13.24
N ILE A 69 -1.98 -8.10 13.01
CA ILE A 69 -2.28 -7.02 12.07
C ILE A 69 -2.23 -5.68 12.81
N VAL A 70 -1.57 -4.70 12.22
CA VAL A 70 -1.63 -3.30 12.62
C VAL A 70 -2.43 -2.58 11.55
N GLU A 71 -3.61 -2.09 11.92
CA GLU A 71 -4.54 -1.44 10.99
C GLU A 71 -4.13 0.02 10.77
N ALA A 72 -4.12 0.42 9.51
CA ALA A 72 -3.81 1.78 9.07
C ALA A 72 -4.73 2.16 7.92
N ALA A 73 -4.89 3.45 7.71
CA ALA A 73 -5.64 3.98 6.56
C ALA A 73 -4.94 5.21 6.00
N GLY A 74 -5.14 5.46 4.73
CA GLY A 74 -4.56 6.61 4.05
C GLY A 74 -5.26 6.87 2.72
N GLY A 75 -4.74 7.81 1.98
CA GLY A 75 -5.40 8.21 0.75
C GLY A 75 -4.48 8.67 -0.36
N MET A 76 -4.97 8.46 -1.55
CA MET A 76 -4.52 9.12 -2.77
C MET A 76 -5.49 10.27 -2.99
N VAL A 77 -4.99 11.49 -3.07
CA VAL A 77 -5.84 12.68 -3.23
C VAL A 77 -5.55 13.33 -4.58
N VAL A 78 -6.59 13.59 -5.35
CA VAL A 78 -6.50 14.31 -6.62
C VAL A 78 -7.21 15.68 -6.48
N ASN A 79 -6.59 16.72 -7.02
CA ASN A 79 -7.17 18.07 -7.00
C ASN A 79 -7.85 18.42 -8.35
N GLU A 80 -8.41 19.63 -8.45
CA GLU A 80 -9.08 20.13 -9.65
C GLU A 80 -8.18 20.20 -10.88
N ASN A 81 -6.86 20.26 -10.69
CA ASN A 81 -5.85 20.31 -11.76
C ASN A 81 -5.35 18.92 -12.18
N ASN A 82 -5.96 17.85 -11.66
CA ASN A 82 -5.52 16.47 -11.86
C ASN A 82 -4.09 16.22 -11.33
N GLU A 83 -3.75 16.90 -10.23
CA GLU A 83 -2.49 16.69 -9.52
C GLU A 83 -2.77 15.84 -8.26
N TYR A 84 -1.80 15.04 -7.89
CA TYR A 84 -1.88 14.08 -6.78
C TYR A 84 -1.05 14.55 -5.59
N LEU A 85 -1.61 14.44 -4.40
CA LEU A 85 -0.93 14.80 -3.15
C LEU A 85 0.11 13.75 -2.82
N MET A 86 1.37 14.18 -2.68
CA MET A 86 2.49 13.32 -2.31
C MET A 86 3.20 13.89 -1.08
N ILE A 87 3.70 13.00 -0.23
CA ILE A 87 4.59 13.37 0.87
C ILE A 87 6.00 12.83 0.62
N PHE A 88 7.00 13.52 1.18
CA PHE A 88 8.40 13.07 1.11
C PHE A 88 8.92 12.89 2.53
N ARG A 89 9.32 11.65 2.85
CA ARG A 89 9.94 11.30 4.14
C ARG A 89 10.89 10.11 3.96
N ASN A 90 11.91 10.03 4.80
CA ASN A 90 12.93 8.96 4.73
C ASN A 90 13.51 8.81 3.33
N ASP A 91 13.76 9.94 2.66
CA ASP A 91 14.33 10.02 1.31
C ASP A 91 13.47 9.30 0.24
N LYS A 92 12.15 9.17 0.47
CA LYS A 92 11.20 8.53 -0.46
C LYS A 92 9.92 9.32 -0.58
N TRP A 93 9.34 9.28 -1.77
CA TRP A 93 7.97 9.74 -2.02
C TRP A 93 6.99 8.67 -1.55
N ASP A 94 5.93 9.11 -0.90
CA ASP A 94 4.93 8.24 -0.27
C ASP A 94 3.56 8.91 -0.34
N LEU A 95 2.53 8.18 0.07
CA LEU A 95 1.17 8.70 0.26
C LEU A 95 0.90 8.85 1.76
N PRO A 96 0.17 9.92 2.16
CA PRO A 96 -0.15 10.14 3.58
C PRO A 96 -1.06 9.03 4.13
N LYS A 97 -0.76 8.55 5.34
CA LYS A 97 -1.42 7.42 5.99
C LYS A 97 -0.95 7.24 7.42
N GLY A 98 -1.81 6.78 8.27
CA GLY A 98 -1.40 6.46 9.63
C GLY A 98 -2.24 5.40 10.31
N HIS A 99 -1.96 5.17 11.57
CA HIS A 99 -2.62 4.13 12.36
C HIS A 99 -4.07 4.52 12.69
N LEU A 100 -4.95 3.55 12.60
CA LEU A 100 -6.34 3.73 13.03
C LEU A 100 -6.41 3.81 14.56
N LYS A 101 -7.21 4.72 15.06
CA LYS A 101 -7.54 4.80 16.48
C LYS A 101 -8.56 3.70 16.82
N LYS A 102 -8.68 3.38 18.11
CA LYS A 102 -9.65 2.37 18.56
C LYS A 102 -11.07 2.77 18.13
N ASN A 103 -11.75 1.86 17.46
CA ASN A 103 -13.13 2.03 16.96
C ASN A 103 -13.29 3.09 15.85
N GLU A 104 -12.18 3.56 15.27
CA GLU A 104 -12.22 4.52 14.17
C GLU A 104 -12.54 3.79 12.85
N LEU A 105 -13.47 4.34 12.08
CA LEU A 105 -13.78 3.81 10.74
C LEU A 105 -12.63 4.09 9.78
N ASN A 106 -12.38 3.17 8.86
CA ASN A 106 -11.26 3.25 7.92
C ASN A 106 -11.25 4.57 7.12
N LEU A 107 -12.41 4.99 6.63
CA LEU A 107 -12.55 6.22 5.84
C LEU A 107 -12.28 7.47 6.69
N GLU A 108 -12.78 7.47 7.91
CA GLU A 108 -12.56 8.58 8.87
C GLU A 108 -11.08 8.68 9.22
N GLY A 109 -10.44 7.54 9.51
CA GLY A 109 -9.00 7.47 9.79
C GLY A 109 -8.16 7.97 8.62
N ALA A 110 -8.50 7.54 7.40
CA ALA A 110 -7.83 8.02 6.18
C ALA A 110 -7.93 9.53 6.06
N SER A 111 -9.14 10.08 6.17
CA SER A 111 -9.38 11.52 6.07
C SER A 111 -8.61 12.32 7.14
N ARG A 112 -8.62 11.81 8.38
CA ARG A 112 -7.88 12.44 9.50
C ARG A 112 -6.36 12.44 9.24
N GLU A 113 -5.81 11.29 8.85
CA GLU A 113 -4.36 11.16 8.58
C GLU A 113 -3.92 12.08 7.43
N LEU A 114 -4.72 12.16 6.36
CA LEU A 114 -4.47 13.09 5.25
C LEU A 114 -4.35 14.53 5.75
N THR A 115 -5.30 14.95 6.58
CA THR A 115 -5.31 16.31 7.14
C THR A 115 -4.15 16.53 8.12
N GLU A 116 -3.88 15.56 9.00
CA GLU A 116 -2.79 15.66 10.00
C GLU A 116 -1.42 15.71 9.33
N GLU A 117 -1.17 14.84 8.34
CA GLU A 117 0.14 14.73 7.69
C GLU A 117 0.44 15.84 6.68
N THR A 118 -0.58 16.47 6.08
CA THR A 118 -0.38 17.39 4.93
C THR A 118 -1.12 18.71 5.02
N GLY A 119 -2.06 18.87 5.97
CA GLY A 119 -2.89 20.05 6.03
C GLY A 119 -3.99 20.13 4.97
N VAL A 120 -4.14 19.10 4.12
CA VAL A 120 -5.16 19.08 3.06
C VAL A 120 -6.57 19.14 3.69
N LYS A 121 -7.48 19.85 3.02
CA LYS A 121 -8.87 20.04 3.45
C LYS A 121 -9.85 19.74 2.31
N ASN A 122 -11.13 19.80 2.61
CA ASN A 122 -12.21 19.64 1.63
C ASN A 122 -12.09 18.32 0.88
N LEU A 123 -11.94 17.23 1.65
CA LEU A 123 -11.78 15.86 1.13
C LEU A 123 -13.16 15.25 0.84
N SER A 124 -13.35 14.80 -0.38
CA SER A 124 -14.55 14.05 -0.80
C SER A 124 -14.11 12.66 -1.26
N PRO A 125 -14.56 11.57 -0.62
CA PRO A 125 -14.16 10.22 -1.05
C PRO A 125 -14.79 9.86 -2.39
N ILE A 126 -14.02 9.20 -3.26
CA ILE A 126 -14.44 8.77 -4.60
C ILE A 126 -14.62 7.24 -4.64
N LEU A 127 -13.58 6.49 -4.26
CA LEU A 127 -13.61 5.02 -4.32
C LEU A 127 -12.57 4.39 -3.39
N ILE A 128 -12.74 3.10 -3.16
CA ILE A 128 -11.80 2.28 -2.38
C ILE A 128 -10.72 1.76 -3.32
N LEU A 129 -9.45 1.91 -2.91
CA LEU A 129 -8.30 1.38 -3.64
C LEU A 129 -7.84 0.07 -2.99
N PRO A 130 -7.03 -0.74 -3.68
CA PRO A 130 -6.49 -1.97 -3.08
C PRO A 130 -5.69 -1.70 -1.81
N SER A 131 -5.85 -2.54 -0.79
CA SER A 131 -5.05 -2.48 0.44
C SER A 131 -3.61 -2.87 0.17
N THR A 132 -2.68 -2.28 0.93
CA THR A 132 -1.28 -2.67 0.87
C THR A 132 -0.84 -3.27 2.21
N TYR A 133 0.20 -4.11 2.15
CA TYR A 133 0.78 -4.75 3.33
C TYR A 133 2.25 -4.41 3.44
N HIS A 134 2.69 -4.14 4.66
CA HIS A 134 4.08 -3.82 4.95
C HIS A 134 4.52 -4.56 6.23
N PHE A 135 5.67 -5.24 6.18
CA PHE A 135 6.23 -5.88 7.37
C PHE A 135 6.87 -4.82 8.26
N ILE A 136 6.42 -4.79 9.53
CA ILE A 136 7.04 -3.96 10.56
C ILE A 136 7.58 -4.88 11.66
N LYS A 137 8.68 -4.48 12.31
CA LYS A 137 9.30 -5.26 13.37
C LYS A 137 9.14 -4.52 14.70
N LYS A 138 8.51 -5.16 15.66
CA LYS A 138 8.33 -4.62 17.01
C LYS A 138 8.67 -5.71 18.03
N ASN A 139 9.58 -5.39 18.96
CA ASN A 139 10.05 -6.34 19.99
C ASN A 139 10.48 -7.69 19.39
N LYS A 140 11.31 -7.64 18.34
CA LYS A 140 11.87 -8.79 17.61
C LYS A 140 10.84 -9.61 16.82
N ILE A 141 9.54 -9.29 16.92
CA ILE A 141 8.46 -9.99 16.22
C ILE A 141 8.05 -9.15 15.00
N TYR A 142 7.83 -9.83 13.86
CA TYR A 142 7.29 -9.19 12.66
C TYR A 142 5.77 -9.15 12.75
N LYS A 143 5.21 -7.96 12.51
CA LYS A 143 3.78 -7.72 12.37
C LYS A 143 3.51 -7.28 10.95
N LEU A 144 2.26 -7.37 10.53
CA LEU A 144 1.83 -6.95 9.20
C LEU A 144 1.00 -5.68 9.33
N LYS A 145 1.54 -4.55 8.86
CA LYS A 145 0.77 -3.31 8.77
C LYS A 145 -0.08 -3.38 7.51
N LYS A 146 -1.40 -3.40 7.68
CA LYS A 146 -2.37 -3.39 6.60
C LYS A 146 -2.89 -1.96 6.45
N THR A 147 -2.65 -1.34 5.30
CA THR A 147 -3.14 0.01 5.02
C THR A 147 -4.30 -0.07 4.04
N ARG A 148 -5.45 0.46 4.45
CA ARG A 148 -6.62 0.62 3.59
C ARG A 148 -6.52 1.96 2.91
N TRP A 149 -6.66 1.96 1.59
CA TRP A 149 -6.47 3.14 0.75
C TRP A 149 -7.79 3.58 0.15
N PHE A 150 -7.93 4.88 0.06
CA PHE A 150 -9.09 5.52 -0.56
C PHE A 150 -8.61 6.58 -1.54
N LEU A 151 -9.34 6.73 -2.65
CA LEU A 151 -9.15 7.87 -3.55
C LEU A 151 -10.09 8.98 -3.09
N PHE A 152 -9.53 10.17 -2.90
CA PHE A 152 -10.28 11.38 -2.57
C PHE A 152 -10.08 12.44 -3.64
N HIS A 153 -11.08 13.29 -3.80
CA HIS A 153 -10.95 14.59 -4.45
C HIS A 153 -10.78 15.66 -3.38
N SER A 154 -9.95 16.69 -3.64
CA SER A 154 -9.84 17.85 -2.78
C SER A 154 -9.96 19.13 -3.60
N SER A 155 -10.77 20.07 -3.12
CA SER A 155 -10.89 21.43 -3.68
C SER A 155 -10.05 22.46 -2.91
N UNK A 156 -9.03 22.07 -2.08
CA UNK A 156 -8.35 22.72 -1.37
C UNK A 156 -7.61 23.59 -2.04
N LYS A 157 -7.62 24.81 -1.90
CA LYS A 157 -6.81 25.87 -2.53
C LYS A 157 -5.78 26.43 -1.54
N GLY A 158 -5.72 25.92 -0.33
CA GLY A 158 -4.78 26.37 0.69
C GLY A 158 -3.40 25.74 0.57
N GLU A 159 -2.46 26.27 1.33
CA GLU A 159 -1.10 25.76 1.44
C GLU A 159 -1.10 24.39 2.13
N LEU A 160 -0.25 23.48 1.64
CA LEU A 160 0.01 22.20 2.30
C LEU A 160 1.02 22.40 3.43
N ILE A 161 0.80 21.73 4.55
CA ILE A 161 1.64 21.87 5.75
C ILE A 161 2.13 20.47 6.14
N PRO A 162 3.36 20.10 5.76
CA PRO A 162 3.89 18.77 6.11
C PRO A 162 4.07 18.63 7.63
N GLN A 163 3.64 17.48 8.17
CA GLN A 163 3.74 17.18 9.59
C GLN A 163 5.19 16.78 9.94
N SER A 164 5.99 17.73 10.36
CA SER A 164 7.42 17.54 10.65
C SER A 164 7.66 16.54 11.79
N SER A 165 6.75 16.45 12.76
CA SER A 165 6.85 15.49 13.88
C SER A 165 6.80 14.02 13.41
N GLU A 166 6.24 13.76 12.23
CA GLU A 166 6.22 12.43 11.59
C GLU A 166 7.36 12.25 10.58
N GLY A 167 8.32 13.19 10.54
CA GLY A 167 9.46 13.15 9.63
C GLY A 167 9.11 13.49 8.19
N ILE A 168 7.94 14.08 7.96
CA ILE A 168 7.51 14.52 6.63
C ILE A 168 8.18 15.89 6.35
N VAL A 169 9.02 15.92 5.33
CA VAL A 169 9.78 17.14 4.99
C VAL A 169 9.14 17.92 3.84
N LYS A 170 8.26 17.27 3.04
CA LYS A 170 7.50 17.93 1.98
C LYS A 170 6.11 17.32 1.85
N ALA A 171 5.14 18.16 1.51
CA ALA A 171 3.82 17.78 1.03
C ALA A 171 3.59 18.62 -0.23
N GLU A 172 3.40 17.95 -1.38
CA GLU A 172 3.36 18.63 -2.68
C GLU A 172 2.28 18.02 -3.57
N TRP A 173 1.67 18.85 -4.39
CA TRP A 173 0.83 18.41 -5.50
C TRP A 173 1.74 18.06 -6.69
N LYS A 174 1.53 16.91 -7.30
CA LYS A 174 2.33 16.44 -8.45
C LYS A 174 1.43 15.96 -9.57
N THR A 175 1.78 16.39 -10.77
CA THR A 175 1.14 15.88 -11.99
C THR A 175 1.49 14.40 -12.18
N LYS A 176 0.70 13.68 -12.99
CA LYS A 176 0.96 12.28 -13.37
C LYS A 176 2.38 12.10 -13.94
N LYS A 177 2.87 13.07 -14.72
CA LYS A 177 4.22 13.06 -15.29
C LYS A 177 5.29 13.12 -14.18
N GLU A 178 5.13 14.04 -13.24
CA GLU A 178 6.05 14.18 -12.09
C GLU A 178 6.05 12.93 -11.21
N ILE A 179 4.89 12.30 -11.00
CA ILE A 179 4.78 11.04 -10.25
C ILE A 179 5.60 9.96 -10.95
N LYS A 180 5.45 9.80 -12.28
CA LYS A 180 6.22 8.83 -13.06
C LYS A 180 7.73 9.05 -12.92
N ASN A 181 8.17 10.31 -12.92
CA ASN A 181 9.58 10.67 -12.79
C ASN A 181 10.15 10.32 -11.40
N CYS A 182 9.33 10.35 -10.35
CA CYS A 182 9.80 10.05 -9.00
C CYS A 182 9.52 8.61 -8.52
N MET A 183 9.01 7.74 -9.39
CA MET A 183 8.70 6.33 -9.05
C MET A 183 9.90 5.53 -8.57
N THR A 184 11.11 5.87 -9.02
CA THR A 184 12.35 5.23 -8.56
C THR A 184 12.63 5.51 -7.08
N LYS A 185 12.09 6.62 -6.56
CA LYS A 185 12.19 7.02 -5.15
C LYS A 185 10.90 6.78 -4.39
N MET A 186 10.09 5.80 -4.78
CA MET A 186 8.88 5.39 -4.07
C MET A 186 9.07 4.03 -3.42
N TYR A 187 8.28 3.76 -2.38
CA TYR A 187 8.13 2.40 -1.86
C TYR A 187 7.43 1.55 -2.92
N PRO A 188 7.83 0.27 -3.10
CA PRO A 188 7.25 -0.58 -4.16
C PRO A 188 5.73 -0.71 -4.12
N ASN A 189 5.14 -0.79 -2.93
CA ASN A 189 3.69 -0.90 -2.76
C ASN A 189 2.95 0.39 -3.18
N ILE A 190 3.57 1.57 -3.00
CA ILE A 190 3.00 2.85 -3.42
C ILE A 190 3.08 2.98 -4.94
N LYS A 191 4.23 2.60 -5.51
CA LYS A 191 4.38 2.55 -6.97
C LYS A 191 3.31 1.66 -7.59
N GLU A 192 3.12 0.44 -7.06
CA GLU A 192 2.11 -0.51 -7.54
C GLU A 192 0.69 0.08 -7.46
N LEU A 193 0.38 0.81 -6.39
CA LEU A 193 -0.92 1.46 -6.21
C LEU A 193 -1.18 2.50 -7.32
N PHE A 194 -0.17 3.33 -7.65
CA PHE A 194 -0.27 4.28 -8.77
C PHE A 194 -0.37 3.57 -10.12
N ASP A 195 0.40 2.50 -10.33
CA ASP A 195 0.34 1.72 -11.58
C ASP A 195 -1.07 1.16 -11.80
N ILE A 196 -1.69 0.61 -10.76
CA ILE A 196 -3.07 0.09 -10.81
C ILE A 196 -4.04 1.23 -11.14
N HIS A 197 -3.96 2.33 -10.40
CA HIS A 197 -4.87 3.48 -10.58
C HIS A 197 -4.77 4.08 -11.98
N PHE A 198 -3.56 4.30 -12.48
CA PHE A 198 -3.33 4.91 -13.80
C PHE A 198 -3.75 3.98 -14.95
N ASN A 199 -3.64 2.66 -14.76
CA ASN A 199 -4.06 1.68 -15.77
C ASN A 199 -5.60 1.52 -15.82
N GLN A 200 -6.25 1.55 -14.66
CA GLN A 200 -7.72 1.51 -14.58
C GLN A 200 -8.35 2.72 -15.25
N SER A 201 -7.77 3.90 -15.07
CA SER A 201 -8.23 5.13 -15.72
C SER A 201 -8.19 5.07 -17.25
N LEU A 202 -7.36 4.19 -17.83
CA LEU A 202 -7.27 3.99 -19.30
C LEU A 202 -8.38 3.06 -19.80
N THR A 203 -8.85 2.11 -18.97
CA THR A 203 -9.95 1.20 -19.36
C THR A 203 -11.31 1.88 -19.20
N ASP A 204 -11.52 2.71 -18.25
CA ASP A 204 -12.75 3.48 -18.06
C ASP A 204 -13.00 4.59 -19.09
N UNK A 205 -12.10 4.88 -19.57
CA UNK A 205 -12.20 5.76 -20.54
C UNK A 205 -12.88 5.30 -21.67
N GLY A 206 -12.98 4.09 -21.89
CA GLY A 206 -13.64 3.43 -23.02
C GLY A 206 -15.11 3.10 -22.82
N THR A 207 -15.66 3.23 -21.63
CA THR A 207 -17.04 2.85 -21.31
C THR A 207 -17.79 3.97 -20.57
N ARG A 208 -17.96 5.11 -21.20
CA ARG A 208 -19.06 5.99 -20.82
C ARG A 208 -20.19 5.84 -21.82
N UNK A 209 -20.69 5.02 -21.48
CA UNK A 209 -21.76 4.94 -22.25
C UNK A 209 -22.91 5.45 -21.68
N VAL A 210 -23.66 5.92 -22.11
CA VAL A 210 -25.01 6.38 -22.11
C VAL A 210 -25.77 6.19 -20.79
#